data_80fa773f9b7ef34a40b9edf850c11a1b
#
_entry.id   80fa773f9b7ef34a40b9edf850c11a1b
#
_cell.length_a   1.000
_cell.length_b   1.000
_cell.length_c   1.000
_cell.angle_alpha   90.00
_cell.angle_beta   90.00
_cell.angle_gamma   90.00
#
_symmetry.space_group_name_H-M   'P 1'
#
loop_
_entity.id
_entity.type
_entity.pdbx_description
1 polymer ?
#
loop_
_entity_poly.entity_id
_entity_poly.type
_entity_poly.pdbx_seq_one_letter_code
_entity_poly.pdbx_strand_id
1 'polypeptide(L)'
;VQTLGDGQALIDTLTRTEGRRAVVVGAGYIGVEMAEALIQRGYDVTVVNRGKEPMSTLDPDMGRLVHEAMTGMGIEMVNDTEVTKILTGEDGRVSAVVTEEAEYPADVVILGVGVRPETELARAAGLPVGEYGGLLTDLAMRVRGHEDIWAGGDCVEVLDLVSGRQRHIALGTHANKHGQVIGSNVGGGYATFPGVVGTAVSKVCDLEIARTGLRERDALAAGLRFVAVTIESTSRAGYYPGAALMTVKMLAERRTGRLLGVQIVGREGAGKRVDVAAVALTAGMTVEQMTALDLGYAPPFSPVWDPILVAARKAVAAVRADAD
;
A
#
# COMPACT_ATOMS: atom_id res chain seq x y z
N VAL A 1 7.40 -6.96 14.45
CA VAL A 1 7.78 -8.33 14.05
C VAL A 1 8.61 -8.23 12.78
N GLN A 2 9.92 -8.51 12.87
CA GLN A 2 10.84 -8.40 11.74
C GLN A 2 11.54 -9.73 11.44
N THR A 3 11.62 -10.59 12.43
CA THR A 3 12.26 -11.90 12.32
C THR A 3 11.28 -13.01 12.69
N LEU A 4 11.62 -14.26 12.31
CA LEU A 4 10.86 -15.44 12.76
C LEU A 4 10.85 -15.55 14.30
N GLY A 5 11.96 -15.19 14.95
CA GLY A 5 12.05 -15.16 16.42
C GLY A 5 11.06 -14.18 17.05
N ASP A 6 10.89 -12.98 16.47
CA ASP A 6 9.89 -12.01 16.93
C ASP A 6 8.47 -12.56 16.75
N GLY A 7 8.21 -13.25 15.64
CA GLY A 7 6.92 -13.89 15.38
C GLY A 7 6.61 -14.97 16.42
N GLN A 8 7.57 -15.82 16.75
CA GLN A 8 7.42 -16.83 17.82
C GLN A 8 7.20 -16.18 19.20
N ALA A 9 7.99 -15.17 19.52
CA ALA A 9 7.85 -14.42 20.79
C ALA A 9 6.47 -13.76 20.91
N LEU A 10 5.92 -13.24 19.80
CA LEU A 10 4.56 -12.70 19.78
C LEU A 10 3.53 -13.80 20.03
N ILE A 11 3.62 -14.93 19.35
CA ILE A 11 2.70 -16.07 19.55
C ILE A 11 2.74 -16.54 21.00
N ASP A 12 3.94 -16.68 21.58
CA ASP A 12 4.14 -17.08 22.98
C ASP A 12 3.54 -16.05 23.96
N THR A 13 3.67 -14.77 23.64
CA THR A 13 3.07 -13.67 24.43
C THR A 13 1.55 -13.75 24.39
N LEU A 14 0.96 -13.85 23.18
CA LEU A 14 -0.49 -13.98 23.01
C LEU A 14 -1.07 -15.21 23.73
N THR A 15 -0.30 -16.31 23.74
CA THR A 15 -0.73 -17.57 24.41
C THR A 15 -0.72 -17.43 25.93
N ARG A 16 0.25 -16.70 26.50
CA ARG A 16 0.42 -16.53 27.95
C ARG A 16 -0.42 -15.40 28.53
N THR A 17 -0.90 -14.47 27.70
CA THR A 17 -1.72 -13.34 28.14
C THR A 17 -3.16 -13.82 28.40
N GLU A 18 -3.61 -13.67 29.64
CA GLU A 18 -4.98 -14.06 30.07
C GLU A 18 -6.04 -13.06 29.57
N GLY A 19 -5.70 -11.77 29.56
CA GLY A 19 -6.55 -10.70 29.03
C GLY A 19 -6.72 -10.80 27.51
N ARG A 20 -7.79 -10.21 27.01
CA ARG A 20 -8.17 -10.29 25.57
C ARG A 20 -8.37 -8.92 24.92
N ARG A 21 -7.87 -7.84 25.52
CA ARG A 21 -7.93 -6.50 24.96
C ARG A 21 -6.63 -6.20 24.22
N ALA A 22 -6.72 -5.90 22.95
CA ALA A 22 -5.57 -5.55 22.13
C ALA A 22 -5.73 -4.17 21.52
N VAL A 23 -4.69 -3.36 21.59
CA VAL A 23 -4.63 -2.09 20.88
C VAL A 23 -3.57 -2.16 19.78
N VAL A 24 -3.96 -1.87 18.55
CA VAL A 24 -3.07 -1.74 17.40
C VAL A 24 -2.88 -0.27 17.10
N VAL A 25 -1.64 0.20 17.16
CA VAL A 25 -1.28 1.58 16.86
C VAL A 25 -0.83 1.69 15.41
N GLY A 26 -1.65 2.37 14.60
CA GLY A 26 -1.44 2.52 13.16
C GLY A 26 -2.24 1.52 12.33
N ALA A 27 -2.90 2.03 11.28
CA ALA A 27 -3.77 1.29 10.37
C ALA A 27 -3.19 1.18 8.95
N GLY A 28 -1.87 0.99 8.83
CA GLY A 28 -1.21 0.60 7.57
C GLY A 28 -1.32 -0.91 7.32
N TYR A 29 -0.63 -1.44 6.30
CA TYR A 29 -0.65 -2.86 5.94
C TYR A 29 -0.47 -3.79 7.15
N ILE A 30 0.60 -3.59 7.94
CA ILE A 30 0.89 -4.41 9.11
C ILE A 30 -0.22 -4.28 10.17
N GLY A 31 -0.69 -3.04 10.42
CA GLY A 31 -1.70 -2.79 11.43
C GLY A 31 -3.03 -3.49 11.13
N VAL A 32 -3.52 -3.41 9.89
CA VAL A 32 -4.79 -4.05 9.52
C VAL A 32 -4.69 -5.57 9.53
N GLU A 33 -3.57 -6.16 9.06
CA GLU A 33 -3.33 -7.60 9.08
C GLU A 33 -3.20 -8.13 10.53
N MET A 34 -2.54 -7.38 11.40
CA MET A 34 -2.43 -7.75 12.82
C MET A 34 -3.75 -7.61 13.56
N ALA A 35 -4.56 -6.60 13.26
CA ALA A 35 -5.89 -6.44 13.84
C ALA A 35 -6.80 -7.63 13.49
N GLU A 36 -6.82 -8.07 12.23
CA GLU A 36 -7.53 -9.27 11.80
C GLU A 36 -7.03 -10.51 12.52
N ALA A 37 -5.70 -10.71 12.58
CA ALA A 37 -5.11 -11.87 13.24
C ALA A 37 -5.44 -11.95 14.75
N LEU A 38 -5.60 -10.80 15.41
CA LEU A 38 -5.99 -10.72 16.82
C LEU A 38 -7.48 -11.02 17.01
N ILE A 39 -8.37 -10.47 16.17
CA ILE A 39 -9.81 -10.81 16.17
C ILE A 39 -10.00 -12.31 15.99
N GLN A 40 -9.30 -12.93 15.03
CA GLN A 40 -9.38 -14.38 14.80
C GLN A 40 -8.91 -15.22 15.99
N ARG A 41 -8.11 -14.62 16.89
CA ARG A 41 -7.67 -15.23 18.16
C ARG A 41 -8.56 -14.89 19.36
N GLY A 42 -9.68 -14.23 19.12
CA GLY A 42 -10.67 -13.89 20.16
C GLY A 42 -10.26 -12.71 21.04
N TYR A 43 -9.48 -11.78 20.52
CA TYR A 43 -9.21 -10.49 21.18
C TYR A 43 -10.26 -9.46 20.81
N ASP A 44 -10.60 -8.60 21.77
CA ASP A 44 -11.28 -7.33 21.51
C ASP A 44 -10.25 -6.35 21.01
N VAL A 45 -10.39 -5.86 19.78
CA VAL A 45 -9.36 -5.07 19.10
C VAL A 45 -9.80 -3.64 18.88
N THR A 46 -9.01 -2.70 19.39
CA THR A 46 -9.10 -1.28 19.06
C THR A 46 -7.90 -0.89 18.20
N VAL A 47 -8.15 -0.24 17.05
CA VAL A 47 -7.11 0.31 16.18
C VAL A 47 -7.07 1.83 16.34
N VAL A 48 -5.97 2.36 16.87
CA VAL A 48 -5.75 3.81 16.97
C VAL A 48 -4.92 4.28 15.77
N ASN A 49 -5.49 5.17 14.98
CA ASN A 49 -4.90 5.60 13.72
C ASN A 49 -4.84 7.13 13.61
N ARG A 50 -3.67 7.66 13.31
CA ARG A 50 -3.46 9.10 13.11
C ARG A 50 -4.13 9.66 11.85
N GLY A 51 -4.39 8.82 10.86
CA GLY A 51 -5.06 9.22 9.62
C GLY A 51 -6.57 9.20 9.75
N LYS A 52 -7.26 9.91 8.85
CA LYS A 52 -8.73 9.93 8.77
C LYS A 52 -9.34 8.57 8.47
N GLU A 53 -8.64 7.76 7.70
CA GLU A 53 -9.06 6.43 7.31
C GLU A 53 -7.87 5.46 7.39
N PRO A 54 -8.10 4.15 7.53
CA PRO A 54 -7.05 3.15 7.43
C PRO A 54 -6.44 3.12 6.03
N MET A 55 -5.32 2.42 5.90
CA MET A 55 -4.62 2.29 4.63
C MET A 55 -4.29 3.64 3.99
N SER A 56 -3.52 4.47 4.67
CA SER A 56 -3.08 5.79 4.19
C SER A 56 -2.36 5.77 2.83
N THR A 57 -2.12 4.57 2.29
CA THR A 57 -1.63 4.32 0.93
C THR A 57 -2.73 4.36 -0.13
N LEU A 58 -4.00 4.45 0.27
CA LEU A 58 -5.16 4.72 -0.55
C LEU A 58 -5.59 6.19 -0.42
N ASP A 59 -6.46 6.63 -1.31
CA ASP A 59 -7.23 7.87 -1.09
C ASP A 59 -8.31 7.65 -0.01
N PRO A 60 -8.75 8.69 0.71
CA PRO A 60 -9.66 8.51 1.85
C PRO A 60 -11.00 7.83 1.51
N ASP A 61 -11.56 8.09 0.33
CA ASP A 61 -12.80 7.45 -0.13
C ASP A 61 -12.64 5.94 -0.31
N MET A 62 -11.45 5.48 -0.75
CA MET A 62 -11.13 4.07 -0.87
C MET A 62 -10.75 3.46 0.49
N GLY A 63 -10.08 4.22 1.36
CA GLY A 63 -9.76 3.83 2.73
C GLY A 63 -11.01 3.58 3.58
N ARG A 64 -12.08 4.35 3.36
CA ARG A 64 -13.36 4.15 4.05
C ARG A 64 -13.98 2.78 3.81
N LEU A 65 -13.81 2.19 2.62
CA LEU A 65 -14.29 0.83 2.35
C LEU A 65 -13.57 -0.21 3.23
N VAL A 66 -12.29 0.02 3.52
CA VAL A 66 -11.51 -0.81 4.43
C VAL A 66 -11.97 -0.60 5.87
N HIS A 67 -12.23 0.64 6.28
CA HIS A 67 -12.78 0.98 7.59
C HIS A 67 -14.11 0.25 7.85
N GLU A 68 -15.04 0.32 6.91
CA GLU A 68 -16.34 -0.35 7.01
C GLU A 68 -16.18 -1.86 7.15
N ALA A 69 -15.24 -2.47 6.41
CA ALA A 69 -14.97 -3.90 6.53
C ALA A 69 -14.38 -4.27 7.91
N MET A 70 -13.43 -3.50 8.42
CA MET A 70 -12.82 -3.72 9.73
C MET A 70 -13.85 -3.56 10.86
N THR A 71 -14.68 -2.51 10.80
CA THR A 71 -15.77 -2.31 11.77
C THR A 71 -16.79 -3.44 11.71
N GLY A 72 -17.09 -3.93 10.50
CA GLY A 72 -17.97 -5.09 10.30
C GLY A 72 -17.45 -6.39 10.92
N MET A 73 -16.14 -6.50 11.17
CA MET A 73 -15.53 -7.60 11.93
C MET A 73 -15.58 -7.41 13.45
N GLY A 74 -16.05 -6.28 13.94
CA GLY A 74 -16.02 -5.93 15.37
C GLY A 74 -14.74 -5.23 15.82
N ILE A 75 -13.90 -4.73 14.91
CA ILE A 75 -12.76 -3.91 15.26
C ILE A 75 -13.22 -2.48 15.55
N GLU A 76 -12.88 -1.96 16.70
CA GLU A 76 -13.09 -0.55 17.03
C GLU A 76 -12.03 0.31 16.32
N MET A 77 -12.48 1.27 15.49
CA MET A 77 -11.60 2.19 14.77
C MET A 77 -11.61 3.58 15.38
N VAL A 78 -10.46 4.02 15.89
CA VAL A 78 -10.23 5.36 16.44
C VAL A 78 -9.31 6.11 15.50
N ASN A 79 -9.89 6.88 14.59
CA ASN A 79 -9.17 7.64 13.57
C ASN A 79 -8.92 9.09 14.01
N ASP A 80 -8.10 9.83 13.25
CA ASP A 80 -7.64 11.20 13.52
C ASP A 80 -7.04 11.37 14.93
N THR A 81 -6.46 10.29 15.49
CA THR A 81 -6.05 10.25 16.89
C THR A 81 -4.60 9.79 17.01
N GLU A 82 -3.79 10.53 17.76
CA GLU A 82 -2.40 10.24 18.01
C GLU A 82 -2.23 9.60 19.41
N VAL A 83 -1.44 8.51 19.46
CA VAL A 83 -1.03 7.90 20.73
C VAL A 83 0.07 8.75 21.35
N THR A 84 -0.16 9.20 22.59
CA THR A 84 0.78 10.04 23.34
C THR A 84 1.64 9.22 24.29
N LYS A 85 1.09 8.10 24.81
CA LYS A 85 1.77 7.29 25.81
C LYS A 85 1.25 5.85 25.83
N ILE A 86 2.12 4.92 26.22
CA ILE A 86 1.77 3.54 26.58
C ILE A 86 2.04 3.39 28.08
N LEU A 87 1.05 2.95 28.84
CA LEU A 87 1.15 2.71 30.26
C LEU A 87 1.52 1.26 30.55
N THR A 88 2.22 1.07 31.65
CA THR A 88 2.56 -0.24 32.20
C THR A 88 1.98 -0.37 33.61
N GLY A 89 1.51 -1.57 33.94
CA GLY A 89 1.09 -1.92 35.29
C GLY A 89 2.28 -2.13 36.26
N GLU A 90 1.98 -2.44 37.51
CA GLU A 90 2.99 -2.72 38.53
C GLU A 90 3.82 -3.99 38.19
N ASP A 91 3.28 -4.90 37.43
CA ASP A 91 3.94 -6.11 36.92
C ASP A 91 4.89 -5.86 35.73
N GLY A 92 5.01 -4.61 35.25
CA GLY A 92 5.82 -4.20 34.13
C GLY A 92 5.21 -4.53 32.77
N ARG A 93 3.99 -5.09 32.71
CA ARG A 93 3.27 -5.35 31.47
C ARG A 93 2.48 -4.13 31.04
N VAL A 94 2.16 -4.07 29.72
CA VAL A 94 1.27 -3.02 29.20
C VAL A 94 -0.10 -3.10 29.88
N SER A 95 -0.66 -1.93 30.21
CA SER A 95 -1.98 -1.80 30.82
C SER A 95 -2.94 -0.96 30.00
N ALA A 96 -2.44 0.05 29.28
CA ALA A 96 -3.28 0.90 28.44
C ALA A 96 -2.46 1.66 27.37
N VAL A 97 -3.16 2.15 26.34
CA VAL A 97 -2.68 3.14 25.38
C VAL A 97 -3.43 4.44 25.61
N VAL A 98 -2.71 5.56 25.69
CA VAL A 98 -3.27 6.89 25.99
C VAL A 98 -3.19 7.77 24.76
N THR A 99 -4.27 8.50 24.52
CA THR A 99 -4.36 9.59 23.54
C THR A 99 -4.65 10.91 24.25
N GLU A 100 -4.83 12.00 23.55
CA GLU A 100 -5.26 13.26 24.18
C GLU A 100 -6.70 13.18 24.69
N GLU A 101 -7.55 12.33 24.10
CA GLU A 101 -8.98 12.28 24.36
C GLU A 101 -9.40 11.15 25.29
N ALA A 102 -8.68 10.01 25.29
CA ALA A 102 -9.08 8.81 26.00
C ALA A 102 -7.90 7.90 26.36
N GLU A 103 -8.20 6.96 27.27
CA GLU A 103 -7.34 5.84 27.63
C GLU A 103 -8.00 4.53 27.18
N TYR A 104 -7.25 3.71 26.43
CA TYR A 104 -7.69 2.42 25.90
C TYR A 104 -6.98 1.31 26.67
N PRO A 105 -7.68 0.58 27.55
CA PRO A 105 -7.09 -0.54 28.29
C PRO A 105 -6.57 -1.61 27.33
N ALA A 106 -5.38 -2.12 27.56
CA ALA A 106 -4.72 -3.09 26.69
C ALA A 106 -3.92 -4.12 27.46
N ASP A 107 -4.14 -5.37 27.12
CA ASP A 107 -3.34 -6.51 27.58
C ASP A 107 -2.21 -6.84 26.58
N VAL A 108 -2.38 -6.39 25.32
CA VAL A 108 -1.39 -6.47 24.23
C VAL A 108 -1.44 -5.19 23.40
N VAL A 109 -0.27 -4.67 23.02
CA VAL A 109 -0.14 -3.53 22.10
C VAL A 109 0.73 -3.93 20.91
N ILE A 110 0.24 -3.69 19.71
CA ILE A 110 0.98 -3.86 18.46
C ILE A 110 1.29 -2.50 17.86
N LEU A 111 2.57 -2.25 17.59
CA LEU A 111 3.01 -1.00 16.94
C LEU A 111 3.16 -1.22 15.43
N GLY A 112 2.21 -0.72 14.65
CA GLY A 112 2.20 -0.70 13.19
C GLY A 112 2.46 0.70 12.61
N VAL A 113 3.41 1.44 13.18
CA VAL A 113 3.65 2.87 12.90
C VAL A 113 4.48 3.16 11.64
N GLY A 114 4.73 2.14 10.83
CA GLY A 114 5.51 2.23 9.61
C GLY A 114 7.00 1.96 9.79
N VAL A 115 7.76 2.13 8.70
CA VAL A 115 9.20 1.87 8.63
C VAL A 115 9.94 3.10 8.10
N ARG A 116 11.22 3.19 8.45
CA ARG A 116 12.16 4.20 7.93
C ARG A 116 13.38 3.51 7.38
N PRO A 117 14.04 4.08 6.36
CA PRO A 117 15.32 3.57 5.89
C PRO A 117 16.38 3.60 7.00
N GLU A 118 17.06 2.46 7.22
CA GLU A 118 18.20 2.41 8.12
C GLU A 118 19.45 2.87 7.37
N THR A 119 19.87 4.10 7.58
CA THR A 119 20.95 4.76 6.83
C THR A 119 21.99 5.44 7.70
N GLU A 120 22.04 5.16 9.01
CA GLU A 120 22.99 5.79 9.93
C GLU A 120 24.45 5.52 9.51
N LEU A 121 24.79 4.25 9.21
CA LEU A 121 26.12 3.88 8.75
C LEU A 121 26.50 4.61 7.43
N ALA A 122 25.54 4.68 6.51
CA ALA A 122 25.73 5.33 5.23
C ALA A 122 25.95 6.85 5.38
N ARG A 123 25.19 7.50 6.25
CA ARG A 123 25.37 8.93 6.59
C ARG A 123 26.71 9.18 7.24
N ALA A 124 27.13 8.32 8.18
CA ALA A 124 28.46 8.42 8.82
C ALA A 124 29.60 8.26 7.81
N ALA A 125 29.41 7.48 6.75
CA ALA A 125 30.34 7.32 5.64
C ALA A 125 30.27 8.44 4.58
N GLY A 126 29.38 9.43 4.74
CA GLY A 126 29.21 10.54 3.81
C GLY A 126 28.48 10.17 2.51
N LEU A 127 27.75 9.05 2.47
CA LEU A 127 26.99 8.63 1.29
C LEU A 127 25.74 9.49 1.10
N PRO A 128 25.31 9.77 -0.15
CA PRO A 128 24.18 10.63 -0.44
C PRO A 128 22.86 9.96 -0.05
N VAL A 129 22.07 10.68 0.76
CA VAL A 129 20.75 10.28 1.25
C VAL A 129 19.72 11.28 0.74
N GLY A 130 18.57 10.79 0.30
CA GLY A 130 17.50 11.58 -0.25
C GLY A 130 16.56 12.17 0.80
N GLU A 131 15.49 12.79 0.31
CA GLU A 131 14.49 13.50 1.11
C GLU A 131 13.74 12.56 2.08
N TYR A 132 13.51 11.31 1.67
CA TYR A 132 12.80 10.30 2.48
C TYR A 132 13.73 9.48 3.36
N GLY A 133 15.00 9.84 3.42
CA GLY A 133 16.00 9.20 4.27
C GLY A 133 16.68 7.98 3.66
N GLY A 134 16.33 7.55 2.46
CA GLY A 134 16.94 6.43 1.75
C GLY A 134 18.21 6.86 0.98
N LEU A 135 19.12 5.90 0.73
CA LEU A 135 20.28 6.11 -0.13
C LEU A 135 19.84 6.41 -1.56
N LEU A 136 20.57 7.34 -2.22
CA LEU A 136 20.34 7.67 -3.62
C LEU A 136 21.25 6.83 -4.52
N THR A 137 20.64 6.08 -5.44
CA THR A 137 21.35 5.23 -6.41
C THR A 137 21.12 5.71 -7.86
N ASP A 138 21.97 5.24 -8.76
CA ASP A 138 21.70 5.26 -10.20
C ASP A 138 20.83 4.05 -10.61
N LEU A 139 20.54 3.91 -11.90
CA LEU A 139 19.74 2.78 -12.40
C LEU A 139 20.44 1.41 -12.26
N ALA A 140 21.78 1.38 -12.13
CA ALA A 140 22.54 0.17 -11.86
C ALA A 140 22.57 -0.19 -10.36
N MET A 141 21.78 0.52 -9.53
CA MET A 141 21.74 0.42 -8.07
C MET A 141 23.08 0.78 -7.39
N ARG A 142 23.95 1.53 -8.10
CA ARG A 142 25.20 2.06 -7.55
C ARG A 142 24.88 3.36 -6.79
N VAL A 143 25.50 3.54 -5.63
CA VAL A 143 25.34 4.78 -4.84
C VAL A 143 25.91 5.95 -5.62
N ARG A 144 25.15 7.02 -5.78
CA ARG A 144 25.55 8.19 -6.59
C ARG A 144 26.88 8.78 -6.11
N GLY A 145 27.80 8.97 -7.05
CA GLY A 145 29.15 9.49 -6.78
C GLY A 145 30.15 8.46 -6.25
N HIS A 146 29.80 7.18 -6.21
CA HIS A 146 30.69 6.10 -5.76
C HIS A 146 30.71 4.95 -6.77
N GLU A 147 31.88 4.45 -7.13
CA GLU A 147 32.02 3.41 -8.17
C GLU A 147 31.88 1.98 -7.63
N ASP A 148 32.25 1.78 -6.35
CA ASP A 148 32.36 0.45 -5.73
C ASP A 148 31.33 0.21 -4.62
N ILE A 149 30.28 1.04 -4.54
CA ILE A 149 29.23 0.91 -3.52
C ILE A 149 27.88 0.77 -4.18
N TRP A 150 27.17 -0.28 -3.84
CA TRP A 150 25.78 -0.54 -4.25
C TRP A 150 24.86 -0.54 -3.04
N ALA A 151 23.62 -0.14 -3.26
CA ALA A 151 22.59 -0.19 -2.23
C ALA A 151 21.25 -0.63 -2.84
N GLY A 152 20.46 -1.36 -2.09
CA GLY A 152 19.16 -1.85 -2.53
C GLY A 152 18.26 -2.28 -1.37
N GLY A 153 17.00 -2.60 -1.66
CA GLY A 153 15.98 -2.94 -0.67
C GLY A 153 15.40 -1.70 0.01
N ASP A 154 15.00 -1.85 1.26
CA ASP A 154 14.25 -0.84 2.00
C ASP A 154 15.09 0.37 2.43
N CYS A 155 16.41 0.32 2.28
CA CYS A 155 17.31 1.43 2.63
C CYS A 155 17.56 2.43 1.49
N VAL A 156 16.94 2.26 0.30
CA VAL A 156 17.14 3.16 -0.85
C VAL A 156 15.86 3.92 -1.21
N GLU A 157 16.03 5.07 -1.83
CA GLU A 157 14.96 5.72 -2.59
C GLU A 157 14.99 5.26 -4.04
N VAL A 158 13.80 5.11 -4.63
CA VAL A 158 13.61 4.62 -6.00
C VAL A 158 12.89 5.66 -6.86
N LEU A 159 13.14 5.62 -8.16
CA LEU A 159 12.43 6.47 -9.11
C LEU A 159 10.98 5.99 -9.28
N ASP A 160 10.03 6.84 -8.96
CA ASP A 160 8.62 6.65 -9.32
C ASP A 160 8.42 7.03 -10.79
N LEU A 161 8.06 6.07 -11.63
CA LEU A 161 7.95 6.22 -13.07
C LEU A 161 6.78 7.13 -13.50
N VAL A 162 5.80 7.32 -12.63
CA VAL A 162 4.62 8.15 -12.93
C VAL A 162 4.89 9.62 -12.65
N SER A 163 5.43 9.93 -11.48
CA SER A 163 5.74 11.30 -11.05
C SER A 163 7.12 11.79 -11.48
N GLY A 164 8.04 10.89 -11.84
CA GLY A 164 9.43 11.22 -12.11
C GLY A 164 10.24 11.61 -10.86
N ARG A 165 9.72 11.37 -9.65
CA ARG A 165 10.35 11.75 -8.38
C ARG A 165 10.96 10.56 -7.66
N GLN A 166 11.97 10.81 -6.84
CA GLN A 166 12.48 9.82 -5.88
C GLN A 166 11.43 9.60 -4.78
N ARG A 167 11.26 8.35 -4.35
CA ARG A 167 10.34 7.97 -3.27
C ARG A 167 10.92 6.81 -2.47
N HIS A 168 10.57 6.73 -1.20
CA HIS A 168 10.81 5.55 -0.39
C HIS A 168 9.58 4.64 -0.45
N ILE A 169 9.75 3.42 -0.98
CA ILE A 169 8.70 2.39 -1.08
C ILE A 169 9.31 1.05 -0.69
N ALA A 170 9.15 0.69 0.57
CA ALA A 170 9.66 -0.54 1.17
C ALA A 170 8.76 -1.74 0.78
N LEU A 171 9.12 -2.44 -0.29
CA LEU A 171 8.42 -3.63 -0.77
C LEU A 171 9.40 -4.74 -1.15
N GLY A 172 9.13 -5.96 -0.71
CA GLY A 172 9.96 -7.13 -0.99
C GLY A 172 10.16 -7.41 -2.47
N THR A 173 9.17 -7.09 -3.33
CA THR A 173 9.30 -7.21 -4.79
C THR A 173 10.37 -6.28 -5.38
N HIS A 174 10.54 -5.08 -4.81
CA HIS A 174 11.60 -4.15 -5.19
C HIS A 174 12.95 -4.66 -4.68
N ALA A 175 13.05 -5.01 -3.40
CA ALA A 175 14.26 -5.51 -2.78
C ALA A 175 14.85 -6.71 -3.54
N ASN A 176 14.02 -7.67 -3.96
CA ASN A 176 14.46 -8.81 -4.76
C ASN A 176 15.04 -8.39 -6.12
N LYS A 177 14.38 -7.48 -6.83
CA LYS A 177 14.87 -6.99 -8.12
C LYS A 177 16.16 -6.17 -7.96
N HIS A 178 16.27 -5.35 -6.91
CA HIS A 178 17.50 -4.63 -6.58
C HIS A 178 18.65 -5.62 -6.35
N GLY A 179 18.42 -6.69 -5.58
CA GLY A 179 19.41 -7.73 -5.32
C GLY A 179 19.91 -8.41 -6.60
N GLN A 180 19.01 -8.72 -7.55
CA GLN A 180 19.38 -9.29 -8.84
C GLN A 180 20.25 -8.32 -9.67
N VAL A 181 19.86 -7.03 -9.74
CA VAL A 181 20.63 -6.00 -10.47
C VAL A 181 21.98 -5.82 -9.84
N ILE A 182 22.07 -5.68 -8.52
CA ILE A 182 23.32 -5.53 -7.78
C ILE A 182 24.22 -6.76 -8.00
N GLY A 183 23.69 -7.96 -7.80
CA GLY A 183 24.45 -9.19 -7.97
C GLY A 183 25.01 -9.37 -9.37
N SER A 184 24.24 -9.00 -10.42
CA SER A 184 24.72 -9.00 -11.81
C SER A 184 25.88 -8.01 -11.99
N ASN A 185 25.74 -6.78 -11.49
CA ASN A 185 26.73 -5.73 -11.69
C ASN A 185 28.02 -5.99 -10.90
N VAL A 186 27.92 -6.46 -9.67
CA VAL A 186 29.08 -6.86 -8.85
C VAL A 186 29.79 -8.07 -9.46
N GLY A 187 29.05 -8.98 -10.10
CA GLY A 187 29.60 -10.15 -10.82
C GLY A 187 30.27 -9.82 -12.17
N GLY A 188 30.38 -8.55 -12.56
CA GLY A 188 31.01 -8.12 -13.81
C GLY A 188 30.06 -8.07 -15.01
N GLY A 189 28.74 -8.29 -14.81
CA GLY A 189 27.70 -8.06 -15.82
C GLY A 189 27.24 -6.61 -15.86
N TYR A 190 26.13 -6.37 -16.59
CA TYR A 190 25.44 -5.08 -16.59
C TYR A 190 23.94 -5.28 -16.55
N ALA A 191 23.30 -4.75 -15.52
CA ALA A 191 21.86 -4.75 -15.35
C ALA A 191 21.38 -3.41 -14.77
N THR A 192 20.11 -3.06 -15.03
CA THR A 192 19.49 -1.83 -14.52
C THR A 192 18.13 -2.09 -13.93
N PHE A 193 17.75 -1.28 -12.96
CA PHE A 193 16.42 -1.20 -12.39
C PHE A 193 15.77 0.12 -12.83
N PRO A 194 14.72 0.10 -13.67
CA PRO A 194 14.20 1.34 -14.29
C PRO A 194 13.43 2.24 -13.32
N GLY A 195 13.01 1.72 -12.20
CA GLY A 195 12.13 2.38 -11.24
C GLY A 195 10.85 1.59 -10.98
N VAL A 196 9.88 2.22 -10.35
CA VAL A 196 8.67 1.57 -9.83
C VAL A 196 7.41 2.34 -10.19
N VAL A 197 6.28 1.63 -10.23
CA VAL A 197 4.94 2.23 -10.22
C VAL A 197 4.23 2.04 -8.87
N GLY A 198 4.93 1.49 -7.88
CA GLY A 198 4.45 1.37 -6.50
C GLY A 198 3.26 0.43 -6.33
N THR A 199 3.21 -0.67 -7.08
CA THR A 199 2.13 -1.66 -6.98
C THR A 199 2.19 -2.40 -5.66
N ALA A 200 1.08 -2.42 -4.93
CA ALA A 200 0.94 -3.12 -3.67
C ALA A 200 -0.45 -3.73 -3.54
N VAL A 201 -0.51 -4.89 -2.91
CA VAL A 201 -1.73 -5.60 -2.58
C VAL A 201 -1.71 -6.01 -1.11
N SER A 202 -2.87 -6.05 -0.49
CA SER A 202 -3.08 -6.60 0.85
C SER A 202 -4.48 -7.19 0.93
N LYS A 203 -4.74 -7.90 1.99
CA LYS A 203 -6.04 -8.46 2.27
C LYS A 203 -6.37 -8.27 3.75
N VAL A 204 -7.60 -7.87 4.03
CA VAL A 204 -8.17 -7.88 5.37
C VAL A 204 -9.54 -8.54 5.28
N CYS A 205 -9.74 -9.59 6.05
CA CYS A 205 -10.91 -10.47 5.92
C CYS A 205 -11.07 -11.02 4.50
N ASP A 206 -12.25 -10.77 3.92
CA ASP A 206 -12.57 -11.08 2.52
C ASP A 206 -12.23 -9.94 1.55
N LEU A 207 -11.76 -8.81 2.06
CA LEU A 207 -11.52 -7.62 1.27
C LEU A 207 -10.08 -7.59 0.76
N GLU A 208 -9.94 -7.64 -0.56
CA GLU A 208 -8.67 -7.44 -1.25
C GLU A 208 -8.48 -5.95 -1.52
N ILE A 209 -7.31 -5.45 -1.19
CA ILE A 209 -6.91 -4.05 -1.30
C ILE A 209 -5.73 -3.97 -2.24
N ALA A 210 -5.88 -3.20 -3.31
CA ALA A 210 -4.85 -3.10 -4.33
C ALA A 210 -4.66 -1.66 -4.81
N ARG A 211 -3.43 -1.29 -5.10
CA ARG A 211 -3.11 0.01 -5.68
C ARG A 211 -1.87 -0.05 -6.57
N THR A 212 -1.79 0.88 -7.52
CA THR A 212 -0.60 1.13 -8.34
C THR A 212 -0.61 2.57 -8.84
N GLY A 213 0.55 3.18 -9.03
CA GLY A 213 0.69 4.58 -9.40
C GLY A 213 0.40 5.56 -8.26
N LEU A 214 -0.07 6.74 -8.60
CA LEU A 214 -0.27 7.86 -7.70
C LEU A 214 -1.68 7.86 -7.09
N ARG A 215 -1.77 8.33 -5.84
CA ARG A 215 -3.02 8.82 -5.25
C ARG A 215 -3.26 10.27 -5.67
N GLU A 216 -4.44 10.80 -5.40
CA GLU A 216 -4.76 12.21 -5.68
C GLU A 216 -3.75 13.17 -5.04
N ARG A 217 -3.44 12.98 -3.75
CA ARG A 217 -2.46 13.81 -3.05
C ARG A 217 -1.05 13.74 -3.64
N ASP A 218 -0.64 12.55 -4.13
CA ASP A 218 0.68 12.37 -4.74
C ASP A 218 0.74 13.05 -6.12
N ALA A 219 -0.35 12.98 -6.89
CA ALA A 219 -0.47 13.66 -8.17
C ALA A 219 -0.46 15.19 -8.00
N LEU A 220 -1.20 15.72 -7.02
CA LEU A 220 -1.17 17.15 -6.66
C LEU A 220 0.25 17.59 -6.24
N ALA A 221 0.89 16.84 -5.35
CA ALA A 221 2.26 17.14 -4.91
C ALA A 221 3.27 17.10 -6.07
N ALA A 222 3.02 16.26 -7.09
CA ALA A 222 3.83 16.23 -8.31
C ALA A 222 3.51 17.37 -9.31
N GLY A 223 2.51 18.21 -9.02
CA GLY A 223 2.08 19.30 -9.90
C GLY A 223 1.25 18.83 -11.09
N LEU A 224 0.73 17.59 -11.05
CA LEU A 224 -0.08 17.04 -12.12
C LEU A 224 -1.54 17.48 -12.00
N ARG A 225 -2.17 17.85 -13.12
CA ARG A 225 -3.61 18.06 -13.23
C ARG A 225 -4.26 16.76 -13.68
N PHE A 226 -5.27 16.31 -12.97
CA PHE A 226 -5.90 15.04 -13.24
C PHE A 226 -7.42 15.10 -13.12
N VAL A 227 -8.08 14.11 -13.69
CA VAL A 227 -9.43 13.69 -13.37
C VAL A 227 -9.37 12.41 -12.55
N ALA A 228 -10.26 12.30 -11.57
CA ALA A 228 -10.45 11.09 -10.79
C ALA A 228 -11.85 10.55 -11.06
N VAL A 229 -11.95 9.27 -11.31
CA VAL A 229 -13.23 8.58 -11.48
C VAL A 229 -13.28 7.35 -10.59
N THR A 230 -14.45 7.12 -10.02
CA THR A 230 -14.73 5.92 -9.23
C THR A 230 -15.92 5.18 -9.83
N ILE A 231 -15.80 3.87 -9.95
CA ILE A 231 -16.86 2.99 -10.43
C ILE A 231 -17.05 1.81 -9.46
N GLU A 232 -18.25 1.27 -9.45
CA GLU A 232 -18.52 -0.05 -8.88
C GLU A 232 -18.77 -1.05 -10.00
N SER A 233 -18.27 -2.26 -9.83
CA SER A 233 -18.44 -3.36 -10.76
C SER A 233 -18.39 -4.70 -10.02
N THR A 234 -18.46 -5.80 -10.74
CA THR A 234 -18.40 -7.14 -10.14
C THR A 234 -17.13 -7.88 -10.56
N SER A 235 -16.67 -8.78 -9.69
CA SER A 235 -15.47 -9.59 -9.92
C SER A 235 -15.59 -10.51 -11.15
N ARG A 236 -16.81 -10.93 -11.45
CA ARG A 236 -17.21 -11.81 -12.58
C ARG A 236 -18.58 -11.41 -13.11
N ALA A 237 -19.11 -12.09 -14.10
CA ALA A 237 -20.46 -11.79 -14.61
C ALA A 237 -21.47 -11.78 -13.46
N GLY A 238 -22.29 -10.71 -13.36
CA GLY A 238 -23.16 -10.48 -12.20
C GLY A 238 -24.20 -11.58 -11.93
N TYR A 239 -24.54 -12.36 -12.96
CA TYR A 239 -25.42 -13.52 -12.84
C TYR A 239 -24.67 -14.81 -12.44
N TYR A 240 -23.33 -14.80 -12.45
CA TYR A 240 -22.55 -15.98 -12.11
C TYR A 240 -22.40 -16.14 -10.60
N PRO A 241 -22.52 -17.37 -10.05
CA PRO A 241 -22.39 -17.59 -8.62
C PRO A 241 -21.07 -17.06 -8.05
N GLY A 242 -21.12 -16.40 -6.91
CA GLY A 242 -19.98 -15.81 -6.24
C GLY A 242 -19.50 -14.48 -6.86
N ALA A 243 -20.30 -13.85 -7.72
CA ALA A 243 -20.04 -12.48 -8.15
C ALA A 243 -20.02 -11.55 -6.93
N ALA A 244 -18.92 -10.81 -6.74
CA ALA A 244 -18.73 -9.91 -5.61
C ALA A 244 -18.42 -8.49 -6.11
N LEU A 245 -18.89 -7.50 -5.38
CA LEU A 245 -18.66 -6.09 -5.70
C LEU A 245 -17.19 -5.73 -5.51
N MET A 246 -16.71 -4.83 -6.34
CA MET A 246 -15.47 -4.13 -6.20
C MET A 246 -15.61 -2.67 -6.65
N THR A 247 -14.90 -1.80 -5.96
CA THR A 247 -14.77 -0.39 -6.30
C THR A 247 -13.42 -0.16 -6.95
N VAL A 248 -13.42 0.48 -8.11
CA VAL A 248 -12.20 0.86 -8.85
C VAL A 248 -12.16 2.37 -8.96
N LYS A 249 -11.09 2.97 -8.42
CA LYS A 249 -10.77 4.38 -8.60
C LYS A 249 -9.59 4.52 -9.55
N MET A 250 -9.71 5.41 -10.54
CA MET A 250 -8.70 5.64 -11.58
C MET A 250 -8.43 7.13 -11.72
N LEU A 251 -7.14 7.49 -11.78
CA LEU A 251 -6.65 8.84 -12.03
C LEU A 251 -6.04 8.92 -13.42
N ALA A 252 -6.43 9.93 -14.20
CA ALA A 252 -5.85 10.21 -15.51
C ALA A 252 -5.45 11.68 -15.63
N GLU A 253 -4.33 11.97 -16.29
CA GLU A 253 -3.89 13.33 -16.56
C GLU A 253 -4.88 14.05 -17.47
N ARG A 254 -5.30 15.25 -17.10
CA ARG A 254 -6.36 16.01 -17.79
C ARG A 254 -6.08 16.25 -19.27
N ARG A 255 -4.84 16.59 -19.61
CA ARG A 255 -4.50 17.00 -20.96
C ARG A 255 -4.20 15.85 -21.93
N THR A 256 -3.49 14.85 -21.44
CA THR A 256 -2.98 13.75 -22.27
C THR A 256 -3.80 12.47 -22.14
N GLY A 257 -4.61 12.37 -21.09
CA GLY A 257 -5.29 11.14 -20.71
C GLY A 257 -4.35 10.05 -20.22
N ARG A 258 -3.06 10.35 -19.92
CA ARG A 258 -2.11 9.38 -19.40
C ARG A 258 -2.61 8.82 -18.07
N LEU A 259 -2.58 7.51 -17.90
CA LEU A 259 -2.90 6.87 -16.64
C LEU A 259 -1.91 7.35 -15.56
N LEU A 260 -2.40 7.74 -14.40
CA LEU A 260 -1.59 8.17 -13.28
C LEU A 260 -1.66 7.23 -12.08
N GLY A 261 -2.78 6.56 -11.86
CA GLY A 261 -2.92 5.63 -10.76
C GLY A 261 -4.25 4.92 -10.74
N VAL A 262 -4.28 3.76 -10.09
CA VAL A 262 -5.48 2.95 -9.88
C VAL A 262 -5.48 2.39 -8.47
N GLN A 263 -6.65 2.40 -7.84
CA GLN A 263 -6.93 1.78 -6.55
C GLN A 263 -8.13 0.86 -6.71
N ILE A 264 -8.07 -0.33 -6.17
CA ILE A 264 -9.15 -1.32 -6.22
C ILE A 264 -9.36 -1.85 -4.81
N VAL A 265 -10.61 -1.79 -4.36
CA VAL A 265 -11.03 -2.39 -3.08
C VAL A 265 -12.25 -3.24 -3.36
N GLY A 266 -12.20 -4.51 -3.01
CA GLY A 266 -13.29 -5.44 -3.29
C GLY A 266 -12.97 -6.82 -2.77
N ARG A 267 -13.86 -7.76 -3.06
CA ARG A 267 -13.65 -9.17 -2.68
C ARG A 267 -12.81 -9.89 -3.74
N GLU A 268 -12.89 -11.20 -3.77
CA GLU A 268 -12.13 -12.09 -4.65
C GLU A 268 -11.96 -11.55 -6.08
N GLY A 269 -10.73 -11.48 -6.56
CA GLY A 269 -10.35 -11.02 -7.89
C GLY A 269 -10.09 -9.51 -8.02
N ALA A 270 -10.25 -8.73 -6.93
CA ALA A 270 -9.90 -7.32 -6.91
C ALA A 270 -8.38 -7.12 -6.91
N GLY A 271 -7.65 -7.85 -6.06
CA GLY A 271 -6.21 -7.68 -5.85
C GLY A 271 -5.39 -7.88 -7.10
N LYS A 272 -5.55 -9.01 -7.77
CA LYS A 272 -4.75 -9.34 -8.97
C LYS A 272 -5.14 -8.52 -10.22
N ARG A 273 -6.29 -7.90 -10.21
CA ARG A 273 -6.71 -7.02 -11.32
C ARG A 273 -5.86 -5.75 -11.43
N VAL A 274 -5.21 -5.34 -10.34
CA VAL A 274 -4.27 -4.19 -10.34
C VAL A 274 -3.08 -4.39 -11.28
N ASP A 275 -2.68 -5.63 -11.57
CA ASP A 275 -1.54 -5.92 -12.45
C ASP A 275 -1.76 -5.39 -13.87
N VAL A 276 -3.00 -5.37 -14.36
CA VAL A 276 -3.34 -4.74 -15.67
C VAL A 276 -3.00 -3.25 -15.65
N ALA A 277 -3.36 -2.55 -14.58
CA ALA A 277 -3.04 -1.14 -14.41
C ALA A 277 -1.54 -0.91 -14.20
N ALA A 278 -0.85 -1.80 -13.49
CA ALA A 278 0.61 -1.72 -13.30
C ALA A 278 1.37 -1.85 -14.63
N VAL A 279 0.94 -2.76 -15.51
CA VAL A 279 1.49 -2.89 -16.86
C VAL A 279 1.20 -1.63 -17.68
N ALA A 280 -0.04 -1.12 -17.64
CA ALA A 280 -0.44 0.09 -18.36
C ALA A 280 0.38 1.32 -17.92
N LEU A 281 0.60 1.50 -16.59
CA LEU A 281 1.46 2.55 -16.04
C LEU A 281 2.92 2.41 -16.49
N THR A 282 3.45 1.19 -16.45
CA THR A 282 4.83 0.90 -16.88
C THR A 282 5.03 1.19 -18.37
N ALA A 283 4.01 0.91 -19.19
CA ALA A 283 4.00 1.21 -20.62
C ALA A 283 3.65 2.68 -20.95
N GLY A 284 3.32 3.50 -19.96
CA GLY A 284 2.92 4.90 -20.16
C GLY A 284 1.61 5.08 -20.93
N MET A 285 0.70 4.11 -20.83
CA MET A 285 -0.56 4.12 -21.58
C MET A 285 -1.49 5.25 -21.14
N THR A 286 -2.29 5.73 -22.10
CA THR A 286 -3.46 6.58 -21.81
C THR A 286 -4.68 5.73 -21.47
N VAL A 287 -5.64 6.33 -20.75
CA VAL A 287 -6.92 5.67 -20.45
C VAL A 287 -7.71 5.33 -21.73
N GLU A 288 -7.52 6.08 -22.82
CA GLU A 288 -8.10 5.76 -24.12
C GLU A 288 -7.50 4.49 -24.71
N GLN A 289 -6.18 4.34 -24.70
CA GLN A 289 -5.49 3.11 -25.12
C GLN A 289 -5.92 1.90 -24.27
N MET A 290 -6.14 2.11 -22.97
CA MET A 290 -6.62 1.03 -22.09
C MET A 290 -7.99 0.50 -22.50
N THR A 291 -8.88 1.32 -23.06
CA THR A 291 -10.22 0.87 -23.49
C THR A 291 -10.17 -0.15 -24.62
N ALA A 292 -9.06 -0.24 -25.35
CA ALA A 292 -8.83 -1.16 -26.44
C ALA A 292 -8.05 -2.43 -26.05
N LEU A 293 -7.74 -2.60 -24.75
CA LEU A 293 -7.04 -3.81 -24.28
C LEU A 293 -7.92 -5.05 -24.48
N ASP A 294 -7.34 -6.08 -25.09
CA ASP A 294 -7.96 -7.40 -25.26
C ASP A 294 -7.75 -8.23 -23.99
N LEU A 295 -8.65 -8.03 -23.01
CA LEU A 295 -8.62 -8.72 -21.74
C LEU A 295 -9.49 -9.98 -21.77
N GLY A 296 -9.03 -11.03 -21.08
CA GLY A 296 -9.71 -12.31 -21.03
C GLY A 296 -11.11 -12.23 -20.40
N TYR A 297 -12.10 -12.80 -21.10
CA TYR A 297 -13.47 -12.89 -20.64
C TYR A 297 -13.97 -14.34 -20.64
N ALA A 298 -14.54 -14.72 -19.54
CA ALA A 298 -15.56 -15.76 -19.43
C ALA A 298 -16.38 -15.49 -18.15
N PRO A 299 -17.66 -15.90 -18.05
CA PRO A 299 -18.53 -15.57 -16.92
C PRO A 299 -17.94 -15.83 -15.53
N PRO A 300 -17.16 -16.91 -15.29
CA PRO A 300 -16.52 -17.15 -13.98
C PRO A 300 -15.38 -16.19 -13.61
N PHE A 301 -14.78 -15.47 -14.57
CA PHE A 301 -13.55 -14.72 -14.37
C PHE A 301 -13.71 -13.21 -14.46
N SER A 302 -14.62 -12.74 -15.33
CA SER A 302 -14.84 -11.31 -15.54
C SER A 302 -16.24 -11.06 -16.10
N PRO A 303 -16.87 -9.89 -15.88
CA PRO A 303 -17.93 -9.42 -16.77
C PRO A 303 -17.36 -9.15 -18.18
N VAL A 304 -18.22 -9.05 -19.20
CA VAL A 304 -17.81 -8.77 -20.59
C VAL A 304 -16.92 -7.54 -20.69
N TRP A 305 -17.24 -6.51 -19.92
CA TRP A 305 -16.38 -5.34 -19.72
C TRP A 305 -15.69 -5.48 -18.38
N ASP A 306 -14.40 -5.81 -18.41
CA ASP A 306 -13.59 -5.86 -17.18
C ASP A 306 -13.69 -4.54 -16.39
N PRO A 307 -13.77 -4.55 -15.06
CA PRO A 307 -13.84 -3.35 -14.24
C PRO A 307 -12.76 -2.30 -14.56
N ILE A 308 -11.56 -2.72 -14.94
CA ILE A 308 -10.50 -1.80 -15.39
C ILE A 308 -10.90 -1.07 -16.67
N LEU A 309 -11.51 -1.77 -17.63
CA LEU A 309 -11.98 -1.15 -18.87
C LEU A 309 -13.17 -0.23 -18.65
N VAL A 310 -14.07 -0.57 -17.73
CA VAL A 310 -15.20 0.30 -17.32
C VAL A 310 -14.66 1.59 -16.71
N ALA A 311 -13.69 1.50 -15.79
CA ALA A 311 -13.04 2.66 -15.18
C ALA A 311 -12.32 3.52 -16.25
N ALA A 312 -11.57 2.89 -17.16
CA ALA A 312 -10.88 3.59 -18.24
C ALA A 312 -11.86 4.35 -19.15
N ARG A 313 -12.99 3.74 -19.54
CA ARG A 313 -14.03 4.41 -20.35
C ARG A 313 -14.62 5.62 -19.62
N LYS A 314 -14.88 5.50 -18.31
CA LYS A 314 -15.37 6.63 -17.51
C LYS A 314 -14.31 7.73 -17.41
N ALA A 315 -13.03 7.38 -17.26
CA ALA A 315 -11.92 8.33 -17.25
C ALA A 315 -11.77 9.05 -18.59
N VAL A 316 -11.90 8.36 -19.74
CA VAL A 316 -11.92 8.99 -21.07
C VAL A 316 -13.02 10.03 -21.18
N ALA A 317 -14.25 9.70 -20.74
CA ALA A 317 -15.36 10.65 -20.76
C ALA A 317 -15.08 11.88 -19.88
N ALA A 318 -14.48 11.68 -18.70
CA ALA A 318 -14.12 12.79 -17.81
C ALA A 318 -12.99 13.67 -18.38
N VAL A 319 -11.97 13.08 -19.01
CA VAL A 319 -10.89 13.83 -19.68
C VAL A 319 -11.44 14.68 -20.83
N ARG A 320 -12.38 14.15 -21.63
CA ARG A 320 -12.98 14.88 -22.74
C ARG A 320 -13.88 16.03 -22.25
N ALA A 321 -14.69 15.80 -21.22
CA ALA A 321 -15.56 16.83 -20.66
C ALA A 321 -14.78 17.99 -19.97
N ASP A 322 -13.54 17.78 -19.58
CA ASP A 322 -12.67 18.78 -18.96
C ASP A 322 -11.84 19.56 -20.03
N ALA A 323 -11.85 19.11 -21.29
CA ALA A 323 -11.16 19.75 -22.40
C ALA A 323 -12.03 20.78 -23.14
N ASP A 324 -13.37 20.71 -22.96
CA ASP A 324 -14.36 21.66 -23.44
C ASP A 324 -14.53 22.82 -22.41
#